data_52e8ab0c604f2470f92dd509540e7935
#
_entry.id   52e8ab0c604f2470f92dd509540e7935
#
_cell.length_a   1.000
_cell.length_b   1.000
_cell.length_c   1.000
_cell.angle_alpha   90.00
_cell.angle_beta   90.00
_cell.angle_gamma   90.00
#
_symmetry.space_group_name_H-M   'P 1'
#
loop_
_entity.id
_entity.type
_entity.pdbx_description
1 polymer ?
#
loop_
_entity_poly.entity_id
_entity_poly.type
_entity_poly.pdbx_seq_one_letter_code
_entity_poly.pdbx_strand_id
1 'polypeptide(L)'
;MPRSLDRVRVGTATMGAMSSGGWTDSVTPVSPPTSANPAVRTLAYAALVTGAWSGLLCLLVYGLAMLLRVPMEVETVGGLQSIPWFTVLLLPLLAAEVGGILALLLRGRRGAGRIVFWGGTLIAVVSVVPLVTQPSSVLVSTRIWLGVMQAITWVLVVPQIARIIGDSEPGRHEEREVVYG
;
A
#
# COMPACT_ATOMS: atom_id res chain seq x y z
N MET A 1 -40.44 26.26 54.00
CA MET A 1 -39.96 25.03 53.39
C MET A 1 -40.75 24.81 52.08
N PRO A 2 -40.20 25.06 50.90
CA PRO A 2 -40.85 24.72 49.66
C PRO A 2 -40.26 23.44 49.10
N ARG A 3 -41.15 22.54 48.68
CA ARG A 3 -40.84 21.25 48.02
C ARG A 3 -40.32 21.49 46.61
N SER A 4 -39.17 20.90 46.29
CA SER A 4 -38.62 20.81 44.95
C SER A 4 -39.43 19.82 44.11
N LEU A 5 -39.99 20.30 43.02
CA LEU A 5 -40.67 19.49 42.00
C LEU A 5 -39.61 18.86 41.09
N ASP A 6 -39.43 17.55 41.19
CA ASP A 6 -38.67 16.73 40.27
C ASP A 6 -39.27 16.83 38.86
N ARG A 7 -38.52 17.44 37.94
CA ARG A 7 -38.82 17.40 36.52
C ARG A 7 -38.46 16.05 35.96
N VAL A 8 -39.41 15.19 35.76
CA VAL A 8 -39.29 13.99 34.92
C VAL A 8 -38.97 14.45 33.49
N ARG A 9 -37.74 14.24 33.07
CA ARG A 9 -37.31 14.39 31.66
C ARG A 9 -37.85 13.21 30.88
N VAL A 10 -38.91 13.42 30.13
CA VAL A 10 -39.40 12.49 29.11
C VAL A 10 -38.35 12.48 27.99
N GLY A 11 -37.57 11.39 27.92
CA GLY A 11 -36.67 11.15 26.82
C GLY A 11 -37.42 10.91 25.52
N THR A 12 -37.39 11.88 24.62
CA THR A 12 -37.82 11.68 23.25
C THR A 12 -36.84 10.68 22.59
N ALA A 13 -37.32 9.48 22.34
CA ALA A 13 -36.65 8.51 21.49
C ALA A 13 -36.56 9.10 20.07
N THR A 14 -35.42 9.64 19.71
CA THR A 14 -35.08 9.97 18.33
C THR A 14 -34.99 8.65 17.57
N MET A 15 -35.96 8.40 16.71
CA MET A 15 -35.88 7.36 15.68
C MET A 15 -34.61 7.60 14.90
N GLY A 16 -33.62 6.69 15.11
CA GLY A 16 -32.39 6.70 14.36
C GLY A 16 -32.69 6.64 12.87
N ALA A 17 -32.33 7.70 12.16
CA ALA A 17 -32.27 7.68 10.71
C ALA A 17 -31.43 6.48 10.29
N MET A 18 -32.05 5.53 9.57
CA MET A 18 -31.34 4.49 8.86
C MET A 18 -30.37 5.18 7.89
N SER A 19 -29.12 5.34 8.33
CA SER A 19 -28.02 5.71 7.46
C SER A 19 -27.98 4.67 6.37
N SER A 20 -28.28 5.08 5.15
CA SER A 20 -28.01 4.30 3.95
C SER A 20 -26.51 4.16 3.81
N GLY A 21 -25.95 3.19 4.52
CA GLY A 21 -24.54 2.78 4.39
C GLY A 21 -24.28 2.42 2.94
N GLY A 22 -23.55 3.29 2.26
CA GLY A 22 -23.23 3.09 0.85
C GLY A 22 -22.48 1.78 0.66
N TRP A 23 -22.72 1.14 -0.45
CA TRP A 23 -22.09 -0.13 -0.91
C TRP A 23 -20.56 -0.13 -0.92
N THR A 24 -19.94 1.02 -0.60
CA THR A 24 -18.49 1.18 -0.52
C THR A 24 -17.87 0.63 0.77
N ASP A 25 -18.68 0.44 1.86
CA ASP A 25 -18.17 -0.08 3.13
C ASP A 25 -18.01 -1.60 3.16
N SER A 26 -18.59 -2.31 2.21
CA SER A 26 -18.58 -3.78 2.17
C SER A 26 -17.37 -4.40 1.50
N VAL A 27 -16.44 -3.60 0.96
CA VAL A 27 -15.26 -4.09 0.22
C VAL A 27 -13.96 -3.97 1.02
N THR A 28 -13.99 -3.42 2.25
CA THR A 28 -12.83 -3.49 3.14
C THR A 28 -12.86 -4.79 3.95
N PRO A 29 -12.13 -5.83 3.53
CA PRO A 29 -12.09 -7.06 4.31
C PRO A 29 -11.33 -6.78 5.61
N VAL A 30 -12.02 -6.94 6.71
CA VAL A 30 -11.47 -7.05 8.05
C VAL A 30 -10.92 -5.76 8.66
N SER A 31 -11.74 -5.13 9.51
CA SER A 31 -11.26 -4.14 10.46
C SER A 31 -10.15 -4.73 11.33
N PRO A 32 -8.97 -4.13 11.41
CA PRO A 32 -7.90 -4.65 12.25
C PRO A 32 -8.32 -4.60 13.72
N PRO A 33 -7.97 -5.60 14.52
CA PRO A 33 -8.35 -5.63 15.93
C PRO A 33 -7.76 -4.44 16.70
N THR A 34 -8.58 -3.82 17.54
CA THR A 34 -8.44 -2.51 18.18
C THR A 34 -7.38 -2.41 19.30
N SER A 35 -6.57 -3.42 19.58
CA SER A 35 -5.79 -3.51 20.80
C SER A 35 -4.28 -3.25 20.72
N ALA A 36 -3.73 -2.90 19.58
CA ALA A 36 -2.33 -2.49 19.45
C ALA A 36 -2.26 -1.18 18.69
N ASN A 37 -1.23 -0.35 18.92
CA ASN A 37 -1.03 0.94 18.26
C ASN A 37 -1.59 0.91 16.81
N PRO A 38 -2.80 1.43 16.56
CA PRO A 38 -3.58 1.11 15.37
C PRO A 38 -2.84 1.47 14.08
N ALA A 39 -1.99 2.52 14.12
CA ALA A 39 -1.25 2.95 12.94
C ALA A 39 -0.14 1.98 12.52
N VAL A 40 0.57 1.36 13.47
CA VAL A 40 1.63 0.38 13.13
C VAL A 40 1.03 -0.86 12.52
N ARG A 41 -0.04 -1.36 13.13
CA ARG A 41 -0.73 -2.57 12.68
C ARG A 41 -1.42 -2.37 11.32
N THR A 42 -2.06 -1.22 11.15
CA THR A 42 -2.70 -0.85 9.88
C THR A 42 -1.66 -0.75 8.76
N LEU A 43 -0.51 -0.16 9.03
CA LEU A 43 0.56 -0.03 8.05
C LEU A 43 1.18 -1.38 7.70
N ALA A 44 1.48 -2.22 8.68
CA ALA A 44 2.00 -3.57 8.44
C ALA A 44 1.01 -4.43 7.63
N TYR A 45 -0.28 -4.38 7.99
CA TYR A 45 -1.31 -5.08 7.24
C TYR A 45 -1.43 -4.56 5.81
N ALA A 46 -1.40 -3.24 5.62
CA ALA A 46 -1.47 -2.65 4.29
C ALA A 46 -0.25 -3.00 3.44
N ALA A 47 0.96 -2.98 4.01
CA ALA A 47 2.19 -3.40 3.33
C ALA A 47 2.08 -4.87 2.88
N LEU A 48 1.64 -5.75 3.79
CA LEU A 48 1.45 -7.17 3.49
C LEU A 48 0.43 -7.38 2.36
N VAL A 49 -0.74 -6.76 2.46
CA VAL A 49 -1.82 -6.92 1.47
C VAL A 49 -1.42 -6.34 0.11
N THR A 50 -0.89 -5.12 0.08
CA THR A 50 -0.48 -4.49 -1.18
C THR A 50 0.71 -5.19 -1.81
N GLY A 51 1.67 -5.66 -0.99
CA GLY A 51 2.80 -6.46 -1.44
C GLY A 51 2.37 -7.81 -2.02
N ALA A 52 1.44 -8.50 -1.36
CA ALA A 52 0.88 -9.77 -1.83
C ALA A 52 0.12 -9.59 -3.15
N TRP A 53 -0.76 -8.60 -3.25
CA TRP A 53 -1.45 -8.28 -4.51
C TRP A 53 -0.49 -7.90 -5.63
N SER A 54 0.52 -7.09 -5.32
CA SER A 54 1.56 -6.73 -6.28
C SER A 54 2.31 -7.97 -6.76
N GLY A 55 2.71 -8.85 -5.85
CA GLY A 55 3.39 -10.11 -6.18
C GLY A 55 2.53 -11.02 -7.05
N LEU A 56 1.22 -11.16 -6.75
CA LEU A 56 0.29 -11.94 -7.56
C LEU A 56 0.13 -11.37 -8.97
N LEU A 57 -0.01 -10.05 -9.10
CA LEU A 57 -0.10 -9.40 -10.42
C LEU A 57 1.22 -9.54 -11.20
N CYS A 58 2.37 -9.39 -10.55
CA CYS A 58 3.66 -9.64 -11.18
C CYS A 58 3.79 -11.10 -11.63
N LEU A 59 3.28 -12.06 -10.85
CA LEU A 59 3.27 -13.47 -11.23
C LEU A 59 2.37 -13.75 -12.44
N LEU A 60 1.21 -13.08 -12.54
CA LEU A 60 0.34 -13.15 -13.73
C LEU A 60 1.06 -12.60 -14.97
N VAL A 61 1.72 -11.45 -14.84
CA VAL A 61 2.50 -10.84 -15.92
C VAL A 61 3.67 -11.75 -16.33
N TYR A 62 4.34 -12.37 -15.36
CA TYR A 62 5.39 -13.36 -15.60
C TYR A 62 4.85 -14.58 -16.37
N GLY A 63 3.72 -15.13 -15.94
CA GLY A 63 3.06 -16.26 -16.63
C GLY A 63 2.66 -15.90 -18.05
N LEU A 64 2.16 -14.67 -18.29
CA LEU A 64 1.85 -14.17 -19.61
C LEU A 64 3.11 -14.04 -20.50
N ALA A 65 4.21 -13.52 -19.95
CA ALA A 65 5.48 -13.43 -20.67
C ALA A 65 5.99 -14.82 -21.07
N MET A 66 5.90 -15.81 -20.16
CA MET A 66 6.27 -17.20 -20.45
C MET A 66 5.36 -17.81 -21.54
N LEU A 67 4.06 -17.53 -21.52
CA LEU A 67 3.12 -17.97 -22.56
C LEU A 67 3.47 -17.39 -23.94
N LEU A 68 3.94 -16.14 -23.97
CA LEU A 68 4.43 -15.46 -25.18
C LEU A 68 5.85 -15.88 -25.57
N ARG A 69 6.42 -16.89 -24.89
CA ARG A 69 7.77 -17.41 -25.11
C ARG A 69 8.88 -16.36 -24.97
N VAL A 70 8.68 -15.37 -24.10
CA VAL A 70 9.72 -14.42 -23.75
C VAL A 70 10.64 -15.08 -22.73
N PRO A 71 11.95 -15.24 -23.01
CA PRO A 71 12.88 -15.80 -22.05
C PRO A 71 13.05 -14.80 -20.90
N MET A 72 12.62 -15.20 -19.69
CA MET A 72 12.73 -14.37 -18.48
C MET A 72 14.11 -14.64 -17.85
N GLU A 73 15.15 -14.11 -18.49
CA GLU A 73 16.54 -14.30 -18.13
C GLU A 73 17.20 -12.95 -17.83
N VAL A 74 18.07 -12.94 -16.84
CA VAL A 74 18.92 -11.80 -16.48
C VAL A 74 20.36 -12.22 -16.45
N GLU A 75 21.26 -11.32 -16.79
CA GLU A 75 22.68 -11.60 -16.68
C GLU A 75 23.15 -11.33 -15.25
N THR A 76 23.79 -12.33 -14.68
CA THR A 76 24.42 -12.30 -13.35
C THR A 76 25.90 -12.58 -13.48
N VAL A 77 26.64 -12.50 -12.38
CA VAL A 77 28.08 -12.84 -12.35
C VAL A 77 28.36 -14.26 -12.88
N GLY A 78 27.37 -15.16 -12.80
CA GLY A 78 27.44 -16.54 -13.29
C GLY A 78 26.94 -16.74 -14.73
N GLY A 79 26.64 -15.66 -15.46
CA GLY A 79 26.05 -15.70 -16.81
C GLY A 79 24.55 -15.50 -16.82
N LEU A 80 23.91 -15.87 -17.94
CA LEU A 80 22.45 -15.79 -18.09
C LEU A 80 21.74 -16.79 -17.18
N GLN A 81 20.86 -16.30 -16.33
CA GLN A 81 20.06 -17.12 -15.42
C GLN A 81 18.58 -16.81 -15.58
N SER A 82 17.76 -17.84 -15.60
CA SER A 82 16.32 -17.69 -15.61
C SER A 82 15.83 -17.20 -14.24
N ILE A 83 14.87 -16.25 -14.26
CA ILE A 83 14.25 -15.70 -13.05
C ILE A 83 13.29 -16.75 -12.48
N PRO A 84 13.49 -17.25 -11.26
CA PRO A 84 12.56 -18.19 -10.65
C PRO A 84 11.22 -17.50 -10.35
N TRP A 85 10.11 -18.19 -10.58
CA TRP A 85 8.76 -17.64 -10.35
C TRP A 85 8.53 -17.13 -8.92
N PHE A 86 9.10 -17.79 -7.91
CA PHE A 86 8.96 -17.36 -6.51
C PHE A 86 9.64 -16.02 -6.24
N THR A 87 10.71 -15.68 -6.95
CA THR A 87 11.38 -14.36 -6.85
C THR A 87 10.43 -13.25 -7.31
N VAL A 88 9.68 -13.50 -8.38
CA VAL A 88 8.69 -12.56 -8.90
C VAL A 88 7.57 -12.28 -7.91
N LEU A 89 7.19 -13.29 -7.12
CA LEU A 89 6.18 -13.14 -6.05
C LEU A 89 6.75 -12.46 -4.81
N LEU A 90 7.95 -12.89 -4.37
CA LEU A 90 8.51 -12.46 -3.09
C LEU A 90 9.11 -11.06 -3.15
N LEU A 91 9.67 -10.64 -4.28
CA LEU A 91 10.36 -9.36 -4.37
C LEU A 91 9.43 -8.16 -4.13
N PRO A 92 8.22 -8.08 -4.74
CA PRO A 92 7.26 -7.04 -4.43
C PRO A 92 6.76 -7.07 -2.98
N LEU A 93 6.58 -8.26 -2.42
CA LEU A 93 6.19 -8.43 -1.01
C LEU A 93 7.26 -7.86 -0.07
N LEU A 94 8.52 -8.25 -0.27
CA LEU A 94 9.64 -7.74 0.52
C LEU A 94 9.82 -6.22 0.35
N ALA A 95 9.66 -5.72 -0.88
CA ALA A 95 9.74 -4.28 -1.14
C ALA A 95 8.63 -3.51 -0.37
N ALA A 96 7.42 -4.04 -0.31
CA ALA A 96 6.31 -3.46 0.44
C ALA A 96 6.57 -3.48 1.95
N GLU A 97 7.08 -4.59 2.50
CA GLU A 97 7.41 -4.72 3.92
C GLU A 97 8.53 -3.75 4.32
N VAL A 98 9.62 -3.70 3.55
CA VAL A 98 10.71 -2.75 3.78
C VAL A 98 10.21 -1.31 3.66
N GLY A 99 9.39 -1.01 2.66
CA GLY A 99 8.76 0.30 2.49
C GLY A 99 7.87 0.66 3.68
N GLY A 100 7.09 -0.28 4.20
CA GLY A 100 6.27 -0.13 5.40
C GLY A 100 7.10 0.16 6.65
N ILE A 101 8.19 -0.59 6.86
CA ILE A 101 9.12 -0.37 7.99
C ILE A 101 9.77 1.01 7.90
N LEU A 102 10.25 1.41 6.72
CA LEU A 102 10.83 2.75 6.52
C LEU A 102 9.81 3.86 6.73
N ALA A 103 8.57 3.66 6.31
CA ALA A 103 7.48 4.59 6.55
C ALA A 103 7.17 4.75 8.05
N LEU A 104 7.30 3.68 8.86
CA LEU A 104 7.15 3.75 10.32
C LEU A 104 8.16 4.69 10.97
N LEU A 105 9.39 4.77 10.45
CA LEU A 105 10.43 5.68 10.97
C LEU A 105 10.08 7.14 10.73
N LEU A 106 9.23 7.43 9.75
CA LEU A 106 8.78 8.78 9.41
C LEU A 106 7.45 9.15 10.10
N ARG A 107 6.87 8.22 10.85
CA ARG A 107 5.60 8.43 11.54
C ARG A 107 5.64 9.65 12.46
N GLY A 108 4.55 10.42 12.45
CA GLY A 108 4.40 11.61 13.27
C GLY A 108 5.16 12.85 12.76
N ARG A 109 5.88 12.76 11.66
CA ARG A 109 6.51 13.92 11.02
C ARG A 109 5.54 14.61 10.08
N ARG A 110 5.53 15.95 10.06
CA ARG A 110 4.78 16.72 9.07
C ARG A 110 5.32 16.45 7.67
N GLY A 111 4.43 16.12 6.73
CA GLY A 111 4.82 15.80 5.36
C GLY A 111 5.35 14.37 5.16
N ALA A 112 5.20 13.47 6.15
CA ALA A 112 5.67 12.09 6.07
C ALA A 112 5.12 11.36 4.84
N GLY A 113 3.84 11.53 4.53
CA GLY A 113 3.22 10.94 3.34
C GLY A 113 3.88 11.39 2.04
N ARG A 114 4.23 12.69 1.93
CA ARG A 114 4.95 13.24 0.77
C ARG A 114 6.37 12.70 0.67
N ILE A 115 7.07 12.59 1.80
CA ILE A 115 8.45 12.06 1.84
C ILE A 115 8.44 10.59 1.41
N VAL A 116 7.49 9.78 1.90
CA VAL A 116 7.35 8.37 1.52
C VAL A 116 7.03 8.23 0.04
N PHE A 117 6.12 9.06 -0.49
CA PHE A 117 5.77 9.01 -1.91
C PHE A 117 6.97 9.33 -2.80
N TRP A 118 7.65 10.45 -2.57
CA TRP A 118 8.78 10.85 -3.40
C TRP A 118 10.00 9.95 -3.19
N GLY A 119 10.27 9.55 -1.95
CA GLY A 119 11.33 8.59 -1.63
C GLY A 119 11.11 7.22 -2.29
N GLY A 120 9.89 6.69 -2.18
CA GLY A 120 9.51 5.44 -2.86
C GLY A 120 9.58 5.54 -4.38
N THR A 121 9.16 6.68 -4.94
CA THR A 121 9.28 6.95 -6.38
C THR A 121 10.74 7.02 -6.82
N LEU A 122 11.60 7.70 -6.06
CA LEU A 122 13.02 7.76 -6.34
C LEU A 122 13.66 6.36 -6.32
N ILE A 123 13.38 5.56 -5.31
CA ILE A 123 13.86 4.17 -5.22
C ILE A 123 13.37 3.37 -6.43
N ALA A 124 12.11 3.51 -6.84
CA ALA A 124 11.56 2.82 -8.00
C ALA A 124 12.29 3.25 -9.29
N VAL A 125 12.56 4.53 -9.48
CA VAL A 125 13.32 5.03 -10.65
C VAL A 125 14.75 4.48 -10.64
N VAL A 126 15.43 4.54 -9.50
CA VAL A 126 16.81 4.02 -9.38
C VAL A 126 16.85 2.52 -9.64
N SER A 127 15.84 1.77 -9.23
CA SER A 127 15.77 0.32 -9.46
C SER A 127 15.50 -0.07 -10.93
N VAL A 128 15.13 0.88 -11.80
CA VAL A 128 15.08 0.67 -13.26
C VAL A 128 16.49 0.70 -13.88
N VAL A 129 17.45 1.37 -13.25
CA VAL A 129 18.81 1.50 -13.80
C VAL A 129 19.46 0.14 -14.13
N PRO A 130 19.50 -0.85 -13.21
CA PRO A 130 20.01 -2.18 -13.55
C PRO A 130 19.29 -2.84 -14.73
N LEU A 131 18.02 -2.53 -14.93
CA LEU A 131 17.21 -3.09 -16.01
C LEU A 131 17.67 -2.57 -17.39
N VAL A 132 17.91 -1.26 -17.47
CA VAL A 132 18.32 -0.62 -18.73
C VAL A 132 19.81 -0.81 -19.02
N THR A 133 20.62 -1.03 -17.99
CA THR A 133 22.09 -1.27 -18.11
C THR A 133 22.45 -2.73 -18.33
N GLN A 134 21.47 -3.64 -18.42
CA GLN A 134 21.72 -5.04 -18.77
C GLN A 134 22.45 -5.13 -20.12
N PRO A 135 23.41 -6.05 -20.26
CA PRO A 135 24.12 -6.27 -21.52
C PRO A 135 23.18 -6.68 -22.67
N SER A 136 23.65 -6.54 -23.91
CA SER A 136 22.87 -6.89 -25.12
C SER A 136 22.46 -8.35 -25.22
N SER A 137 23.08 -9.22 -24.40
CA SER A 137 22.70 -10.63 -24.22
C SER A 137 21.27 -10.80 -23.68
N VAL A 138 20.76 -9.84 -22.89
CA VAL A 138 19.39 -9.86 -22.39
C VAL A 138 18.44 -9.18 -23.40
N LEU A 139 17.42 -9.91 -23.82
CA LEU A 139 16.45 -9.43 -24.81
C LEU A 139 15.69 -8.20 -24.32
N VAL A 140 15.45 -7.27 -25.24
CA VAL A 140 14.66 -6.06 -24.97
C VAL A 140 13.26 -6.40 -24.45
N SER A 141 12.62 -7.46 -24.97
CA SER A 141 11.34 -7.94 -24.48
C SER A 141 11.36 -8.27 -22.99
N THR A 142 12.40 -8.98 -22.51
CA THR A 142 12.58 -9.29 -21.09
C THR A 142 12.65 -8.02 -20.24
N ARG A 143 13.41 -7.02 -20.69
CA ARG A 143 13.54 -5.73 -19.98
C ARG A 143 12.20 -5.01 -19.89
N ILE A 144 11.40 -5.01 -20.96
CA ILE A 144 10.06 -4.40 -20.97
C ILE A 144 9.16 -5.10 -19.97
N TRP A 145 9.11 -6.43 -19.95
CA TRP A 145 8.27 -7.19 -19.04
C TRP A 145 8.67 -6.97 -17.57
N LEU A 146 9.96 -6.93 -17.29
CA LEU A 146 10.47 -6.60 -15.93
C LEU A 146 10.11 -5.16 -15.54
N GLY A 147 10.19 -4.21 -16.49
CA GLY A 147 9.77 -2.83 -16.28
C GLY A 147 8.27 -2.71 -15.95
N VAL A 148 7.42 -3.49 -16.63
CA VAL A 148 5.98 -3.56 -16.34
C VAL A 148 5.74 -4.07 -14.92
N MET A 149 6.42 -5.14 -14.49
CA MET A 149 6.30 -5.66 -13.12
C MET A 149 6.74 -4.63 -12.08
N GLN A 150 7.79 -3.87 -12.38
CA GLN A 150 8.27 -2.78 -11.54
C GLN A 150 7.24 -1.66 -11.42
N ALA A 151 6.64 -1.26 -12.53
CA ALA A 151 5.59 -0.23 -12.55
C ALA A 151 4.36 -0.68 -11.75
N ILE A 152 3.94 -1.95 -11.86
CA ILE A 152 2.85 -2.53 -11.06
C ILE A 152 3.18 -2.43 -9.57
N THR A 153 4.38 -2.82 -9.17
CA THR A 153 4.81 -2.76 -7.77
C THR A 153 4.79 -1.32 -7.26
N TRP A 154 5.31 -0.36 -8.03
CA TRP A 154 5.30 1.04 -7.65
C TRP A 154 3.87 1.59 -7.48
N VAL A 155 2.98 1.37 -8.45
CA VAL A 155 1.61 1.88 -8.44
C VAL A 155 0.81 1.33 -7.26
N LEU A 156 1.00 0.08 -6.90
CA LEU A 156 0.26 -0.56 -5.81
C LEU A 156 0.83 -0.24 -4.43
N VAL A 157 2.15 -0.24 -4.28
CA VAL A 157 2.78 -0.16 -2.97
C VAL A 157 2.98 1.28 -2.52
N VAL A 158 3.63 2.11 -3.36
CA VAL A 158 4.09 3.44 -2.92
C VAL A 158 2.94 4.39 -2.57
N PRO A 159 1.88 4.58 -3.41
CA PRO A 159 0.78 5.47 -3.08
C PRO A 159 -0.01 5.02 -1.85
N GLN A 160 -0.18 3.71 -1.66
CA GLN A 160 -0.93 3.18 -0.52
C GLN A 160 -0.21 3.42 0.80
N ILE A 161 1.09 3.11 0.87
CA ILE A 161 1.88 3.36 2.08
C ILE A 161 1.95 4.87 2.37
N ALA A 162 2.18 5.70 1.33
CA ALA A 162 2.23 7.16 1.46
C ALA A 162 0.91 7.74 1.99
N ARG A 163 -0.23 7.22 1.52
CA ARG A 163 -1.56 7.63 1.98
C ARG A 163 -1.78 7.30 3.45
N ILE A 164 -1.50 6.07 3.87
CA ILE A 164 -1.70 5.63 5.24
C ILE A 164 -0.84 6.43 6.22
N ILE A 165 0.41 6.70 5.87
CA ILE A 165 1.29 7.55 6.69
C ILE A 165 0.81 8.99 6.70
N GLY A 166 0.36 9.52 5.56
CA GLY A 166 -0.19 10.86 5.46
C GLY A 166 -1.49 11.05 6.28
N ASP A 167 -2.33 10.03 6.37
CA ASP A 167 -3.54 10.07 7.19
C ASP A 167 -3.24 10.03 8.71
N SER A 168 -2.06 9.57 9.11
CA SER A 168 -1.60 9.58 10.51
C SER A 168 -0.84 10.85 10.92
N GLU A 169 -0.78 11.86 10.05
CA GLU A 169 -0.12 13.14 10.35
C GLU A 169 -0.88 13.95 11.41
N PRO A 170 -0.19 14.59 12.37
CA PRO A 170 -0.81 15.45 13.37
C PRO A 170 -1.53 16.64 12.71
N GLY A 171 -2.76 16.94 13.15
CA GLY A 171 -3.56 18.08 12.69
C GLY A 171 -4.55 17.79 11.54
N ARG A 172 -4.43 16.68 10.82
CA ARG A 172 -5.38 16.35 9.74
C ARG A 172 -6.78 15.97 10.22
N HIS A 173 -6.91 15.48 11.45
CA HIS A 173 -8.20 15.13 12.02
C HIS A 173 -9.02 16.37 12.42
N GLU A 174 -8.35 17.43 12.88
CA GLU A 174 -9.00 18.68 13.28
C GLU A 174 -9.61 19.42 12.09
N GLU A 175 -8.97 19.40 10.92
CA GLU A 175 -9.49 20.04 9.72
C GLU A 175 -10.77 19.36 9.17
N ARG A 176 -10.93 18.05 9.37
CA ARG A 176 -12.13 17.34 8.94
C ARG A 176 -13.34 17.62 9.82
N GLU A 177 -13.16 17.76 11.13
CA GLU A 177 -14.27 18.09 12.04
C GLU A 177 -14.82 19.50 11.78
N VAL A 178 -13.96 20.46 11.43
CA VAL A 178 -14.37 21.85 11.14
C VAL A 178 -15.18 21.98 9.85
N VAL A 179 -14.99 21.07 8.87
CA VAL A 179 -15.69 21.13 7.57
C VAL A 179 -17.08 20.47 7.64
N TYR A 180 -17.34 19.58 8.59
CA TYR A 180 -18.59 18.83 8.69
C TYR A 180 -19.40 19.11 9.96
N GLY A 181 -18.98 20.02 10.82
CA GLY A 181 -19.71 20.53 12.00
C GLY A 181 -20.43 21.84 11.68
#